data_7d0f5f37491492825aa959021b1f0b6c
#
_entry.id   7d0f5f37491492825aa959021b1f0b6c
#
_cell.length_a   1.000
_cell.length_b   1.000
_cell.length_c   1.000
_cell.angle_alpha   90.00
_cell.angle_beta   90.00
_cell.angle_gamma   90.00
#
_symmetry.space_group_name_H-M   'P 1'
#
loop_
_entity.id
_entity.type
_entity.pdbx_description
1 polymer ?
#
loop_
_entity_poly.entity_id
_entity_poly.type
_entity_poly.pdbx_seq_one_letter_code
_entity_poly.pdbx_strand_id
1 'polypeptide(L)'
;MNGQQIQQWSGSPTQDTALVIQQLLSKNGENKDIDLINWQYVDCPSGAHVSIAHLQGSVNEKPVALYAVFKNRMLIKGKPAIGAQSIDTLTNSEFRGRGLFKTLATEIHKDMLSHEIEVIYGVPNGLSYQGFQKYLNWSMLDPLPMLARPIGLRYLLVLAKLRRSKLEPTSGGPSRFGTHIDEVPTDVSDLFSRSISDNYTGVIRDYEYLAWRLNRPGATYQLFEHRDGSGKLIVFAVYELVMKHGCCLGYLMEIIVDREYEIAGKNLLKSMIKEMRSRGADLVLGWASASSTLRRLLKSSWFVSFPEKLRPIELHLGYRANDPVIHQSLLNQSLWSISYLDSDTV
;
A
#
# COMPACT_ATOMS: atom_id res chain seq x y z
N MET A 1 -1.67 4.73 -41.85
CA MET A 1 -1.43 5.33 -40.52
C MET A 1 0.04 5.68 -40.48
N ASN A 2 0.35 6.98 -40.54
CA ASN A 2 1.72 7.47 -40.56
C ASN A 2 2.47 6.98 -39.33
N GLY A 3 3.66 6.37 -39.55
CA GLY A 3 4.49 5.80 -38.53
C GLY A 3 5.04 6.85 -37.58
N GLN A 4 4.20 7.31 -36.65
CA GLN A 4 4.66 8.17 -35.56
C GLN A 4 5.68 7.38 -34.75
N GLN A 5 6.91 7.85 -34.72
CA GLN A 5 7.99 7.24 -33.99
C GLN A 5 7.74 7.44 -32.47
N ILE A 6 7.79 6.34 -31.69
CA ILE A 6 7.70 6.38 -30.24
C ILE A 6 9.10 6.52 -29.68
N GLN A 7 9.29 7.50 -28.83
CA GLN A 7 10.49 7.72 -28.04
C GLN A 7 10.23 7.40 -26.59
N GLN A 8 11.30 7.20 -25.82
CA GLN A 8 11.24 6.85 -24.42
C GLN A 8 12.14 7.77 -23.61
N TRP A 9 11.65 8.17 -22.44
CA TRP A 9 12.39 8.87 -21.43
C TRP A 9 12.30 8.08 -20.11
N SER A 10 13.40 8.05 -19.35
CA SER A 10 13.46 7.37 -18.06
C SER A 10 14.31 8.18 -17.10
N GLY A 11 13.88 8.31 -15.85
CA GLY A 11 14.63 9.08 -14.84
C GLY A 11 13.84 9.35 -13.57
N SER A 12 14.45 10.11 -12.67
CA SER A 12 13.80 10.60 -11.46
C SER A 12 12.75 11.66 -11.83
N PRO A 13 11.52 11.58 -11.34
CA PRO A 13 10.48 12.54 -11.66
C PRO A 13 10.73 13.91 -11.03
N THR A 14 10.31 14.93 -11.75
CA THR A 14 10.28 16.34 -11.33
C THR A 14 8.83 16.83 -11.32
N GLN A 15 8.58 18.06 -10.91
CA GLN A 15 7.25 18.66 -11.00
C GLN A 15 6.72 18.71 -12.44
N ASP A 16 7.61 18.97 -13.43
CA ASP A 16 7.22 18.93 -14.85
C ASP A 16 6.82 17.50 -15.26
N THR A 17 7.55 16.48 -14.81
CA THR A 17 7.22 15.08 -15.03
C THR A 17 5.87 14.73 -14.40
N ALA A 18 5.56 15.26 -13.22
CA ALA A 18 4.27 15.06 -12.54
C ALA A 18 3.10 15.57 -13.38
N LEU A 19 3.24 16.72 -14.04
CA LEU A 19 2.22 17.27 -14.97
C LEU A 19 2.01 16.34 -16.19
N VAL A 20 3.08 15.76 -16.73
CA VAL A 20 3.00 14.80 -17.84
C VAL A 20 2.26 13.53 -17.40
N ILE A 21 2.56 13.02 -16.20
CA ILE A 21 1.87 11.85 -15.60
C ILE A 21 0.38 12.17 -15.42
N GLN A 22 0.04 13.34 -14.86
CA GLN A 22 -1.35 13.77 -14.70
C GLN A 22 -2.13 13.79 -16.02
N GLN A 23 -1.53 14.35 -17.06
CA GLN A 23 -2.15 14.38 -18.41
C GLN A 23 -2.41 12.99 -18.95
N LEU A 24 -1.45 12.07 -18.79
CA LEU A 24 -1.60 10.69 -19.25
C LEU A 24 -2.69 9.95 -18.49
N LEU A 25 -2.74 10.08 -17.16
CA LEU A 25 -3.79 9.49 -16.32
C LEU A 25 -5.16 10.02 -16.70
N SER A 26 -5.32 11.35 -16.81
CA SER A 26 -6.60 11.99 -17.17
C SER A 26 -7.11 11.56 -18.55
N LYS A 27 -6.24 11.43 -19.55
CA LYS A 27 -6.61 10.92 -20.88
C LYS A 27 -7.11 9.47 -20.86
N ASN A 28 -6.78 8.71 -19.83
CA ASN A 28 -7.19 7.33 -19.65
C ASN A 28 -8.32 7.16 -18.60
N GLY A 29 -8.93 8.26 -18.17
CA GLY A 29 -10.08 8.25 -17.24
C GLY A 29 -9.73 8.17 -15.77
N GLU A 30 -8.46 8.33 -15.42
CA GLU A 30 -7.99 8.39 -14.03
C GLU A 30 -7.71 9.86 -13.65
N ASN A 31 -8.56 10.43 -12.81
CA ASN A 31 -8.39 11.81 -12.34
C ASN A 31 -7.66 11.81 -10.99
N LYS A 32 -6.31 11.78 -11.04
CA LYS A 32 -5.47 12.04 -9.86
C LYS A 32 -5.17 13.54 -9.77
N ASP A 33 -5.34 14.11 -8.56
CA ASP A 33 -4.92 15.47 -8.29
C ASP A 33 -3.40 15.62 -8.42
N ILE A 34 -2.94 16.80 -8.81
CA ILE A 34 -1.50 17.09 -8.95
C ILE A 34 -0.78 16.96 -7.61
N ASP A 35 -1.42 17.33 -6.50
CA ASP A 35 -0.85 17.19 -5.16
C ASP A 35 -0.62 15.72 -4.80
N LEU A 36 -1.55 14.82 -5.18
CA LEU A 36 -1.39 13.38 -4.99
C LEU A 36 -0.25 12.82 -5.85
N ILE A 37 -0.08 13.32 -7.07
CA ILE A 37 1.01 12.90 -7.97
C ILE A 37 2.36 13.41 -7.46
N ASN A 38 2.43 14.66 -7.01
CA ASN A 38 3.64 15.20 -6.38
C ASN A 38 4.03 14.42 -5.13
N TRP A 39 3.08 14.20 -4.22
CA TRP A 39 3.30 13.37 -3.04
C TRP A 39 3.85 11.98 -3.39
N GLN A 40 3.28 11.34 -4.40
CA GLN A 40 3.61 9.96 -4.77
C GLN A 40 4.98 9.85 -5.44
N TYR A 41 5.35 10.81 -6.28
CA TYR A 41 6.52 10.69 -7.15
C TYR A 41 7.66 11.65 -6.81
N VAL A 42 7.34 12.86 -6.38
CA VAL A 42 8.35 13.91 -6.14
C VAL A 42 8.76 13.94 -4.67
N ASP A 43 7.78 13.84 -3.75
CA ASP A 43 8.00 13.97 -2.31
C ASP A 43 8.30 12.64 -1.62
N CYS A 44 8.35 11.52 -2.37
CA CYS A 44 8.71 10.21 -1.82
C CYS A 44 10.13 10.24 -1.24
N PRO A 45 10.32 9.99 0.07
CA PRO A 45 11.60 10.22 0.76
C PRO A 45 12.75 9.36 0.20
N SER A 46 12.47 8.15 -0.25
CA SER A 46 13.48 7.27 -0.87
C SER A 46 13.61 7.49 -2.38
N GLY A 47 12.84 8.42 -2.96
CA GLY A 47 12.81 8.74 -4.38
C GLY A 47 12.00 7.76 -5.22
N ALA A 48 11.56 8.25 -6.39
CA ALA A 48 10.86 7.46 -7.39
C ALA A 48 11.66 7.41 -8.70
N HIS A 49 11.30 6.47 -9.57
CA HIS A 49 11.82 6.38 -10.93
C HIS A 49 10.68 6.08 -11.89
N VAL A 50 10.62 6.81 -12.98
CA VAL A 50 9.56 6.66 -13.98
C VAL A 50 10.14 6.49 -15.37
N SER A 51 9.47 5.71 -16.20
CA SER A 51 9.75 5.58 -17.62
C SER A 51 8.47 5.90 -18.40
N ILE A 52 8.59 6.83 -19.35
CA ILE A 52 7.48 7.37 -20.15
C ILE A 52 7.78 7.16 -21.63
N ALA A 53 6.86 6.51 -22.34
CA ALA A 53 6.85 6.50 -23.79
C ALA A 53 6.04 7.68 -24.32
N HIS A 54 6.55 8.38 -25.31
CA HIS A 54 5.90 9.52 -25.95
C HIS A 54 6.06 9.49 -27.47
N LEU A 55 5.19 10.18 -28.17
CA LEU A 55 5.34 10.36 -29.61
C LEU A 55 6.50 11.32 -29.90
N GLN A 56 7.12 11.16 -31.07
CA GLN A 56 8.23 12.02 -31.49
C GLN A 56 7.86 13.50 -31.34
N GLY A 57 8.72 14.25 -30.65
CA GLY A 57 8.49 15.62 -30.23
C GLY A 57 8.98 15.79 -28.79
N SER A 58 8.22 16.46 -27.95
CA SER A 58 8.49 16.62 -26.53
C SER A 58 7.76 15.57 -25.71
N VAL A 59 8.41 14.99 -24.69
CA VAL A 59 7.78 14.09 -23.73
C VAL A 59 6.54 14.73 -23.06
N ASN A 60 6.57 16.05 -22.89
CA ASN A 60 5.50 16.84 -22.26
C ASN A 60 4.24 16.98 -23.14
N GLU A 61 4.35 16.76 -24.47
CA GLU A 61 3.25 17.04 -25.38
C GLU A 61 2.37 15.83 -25.65
N LYS A 62 2.95 14.61 -25.74
CA LYS A 62 2.22 13.41 -26.22
C LYS A 62 2.64 12.13 -25.49
N PRO A 63 2.47 12.03 -24.16
CA PRO A 63 2.74 10.79 -23.45
C PRO A 63 1.70 9.74 -23.82
N VAL A 64 2.15 8.48 -24.00
CA VAL A 64 1.31 7.35 -24.42
C VAL A 64 1.38 6.13 -23.50
N ALA A 65 2.44 6.00 -22.70
CA ALA A 65 2.56 4.95 -21.70
C ALA A 65 3.47 5.39 -20.54
N LEU A 66 3.24 4.80 -19.38
CA LEU A 66 3.97 5.02 -18.14
C LEU A 66 4.23 3.68 -17.46
N TYR A 67 5.41 3.54 -16.88
CA TYR A 67 5.72 2.58 -15.83
C TYR A 67 6.50 3.29 -14.74
N ALA A 68 6.11 3.08 -13.48
CA ALA A 68 6.70 3.80 -12.35
C ALA A 68 6.97 2.89 -11.16
N VAL A 69 8.03 3.21 -10.44
CA VAL A 69 8.39 2.60 -9.16
C VAL A 69 8.79 3.68 -8.17
N PHE A 70 8.62 3.44 -6.87
CA PHE A 70 9.28 4.21 -5.84
C PHE A 70 10.13 3.30 -4.93
N LYS A 71 11.24 3.83 -4.44
CA LYS A 71 12.17 3.11 -3.59
C LYS A 71 11.64 3.05 -2.16
N ASN A 72 11.96 1.96 -1.47
CA ASN A 72 11.65 1.79 -0.05
C ASN A 72 12.83 1.19 0.67
N ARG A 73 13.15 1.72 1.85
CA ARG A 73 14.02 1.02 2.80
C ARG A 73 13.26 -0.17 3.36
N MET A 74 13.86 -1.34 3.28
CA MET A 74 13.26 -2.62 3.65
C MET A 74 14.14 -3.40 4.60
N LEU A 75 13.56 -4.41 5.22
CA LEU A 75 14.29 -5.54 5.75
C LEU A 75 13.92 -6.79 4.94
N ILE A 76 14.89 -7.62 4.63
CA ILE A 76 14.71 -8.96 4.07
C ILE A 76 15.31 -9.96 5.05
N LYS A 77 14.47 -10.73 5.73
CA LYS A 77 14.85 -11.58 6.87
C LYS A 77 15.71 -10.84 7.91
N GLY A 78 15.25 -9.65 8.30
CA GLY A 78 15.90 -8.80 9.29
C GLY A 78 17.16 -8.06 8.80
N LYS A 79 17.62 -8.29 7.56
CA LYS A 79 18.79 -7.60 6.99
C LYS A 79 18.32 -6.36 6.21
N PRO A 80 19.01 -5.21 6.39
CA PRO A 80 18.72 -4.01 5.60
C PRO A 80 18.85 -4.29 4.09
N ALA A 81 17.91 -3.75 3.33
CA ALA A 81 17.84 -3.87 1.88
C ALA A 81 17.11 -2.63 1.29
N ILE A 82 17.31 -2.37 0.03
CA ILE A 82 16.53 -1.39 -0.73
C ILE A 82 15.63 -2.12 -1.70
N GLY A 83 14.33 -1.89 -1.60
CA GLY A 83 13.35 -2.40 -2.56
C GLY A 83 12.79 -1.29 -3.43
N ALA A 84 12.26 -1.65 -4.59
CA ALA A 84 11.47 -0.75 -5.43
C ALA A 84 10.05 -1.28 -5.58
N GLN A 85 9.05 -0.51 -5.17
CA GLN A 85 7.65 -0.87 -5.34
C GLN A 85 7.13 -0.41 -6.69
N SER A 86 6.68 -1.36 -7.52
CA SER A 86 5.95 -1.05 -8.75
C SER A 86 4.57 -0.51 -8.40
N ILE A 87 4.27 0.66 -8.92
CA ILE A 87 3.03 1.40 -8.62
C ILE A 87 2.18 1.57 -9.87
N ASP A 88 2.28 2.66 -10.58
CA ASP A 88 1.44 2.93 -11.73
C ASP A 88 1.99 2.30 -13.02
N THR A 89 1.10 1.61 -13.72
CA THR A 89 1.38 1.01 -15.03
C THR A 89 0.23 1.33 -15.96
N LEU A 90 0.49 2.17 -16.96
CA LEU A 90 -0.55 2.64 -17.88
C LEU A 90 -0.06 2.61 -19.31
N THR A 91 -0.92 2.18 -20.23
CA THR A 91 -0.74 2.35 -21.68
C THR A 91 -2.06 2.83 -22.27
N ASN A 92 -2.02 3.98 -22.94
CA ASN A 92 -3.15 4.53 -23.65
C ASN A 92 -3.74 3.47 -24.60
N SER A 93 -5.07 3.37 -24.64
CA SER A 93 -5.81 2.34 -25.36
C SER A 93 -5.41 2.22 -26.83
N GLU A 94 -5.14 3.34 -27.51
CA GLU A 94 -4.71 3.39 -28.93
C GLU A 94 -3.31 2.83 -29.17
N PHE A 95 -2.50 2.70 -28.12
CA PHE A 95 -1.11 2.23 -28.17
C PHE A 95 -0.91 0.85 -27.53
N ARG A 96 -1.98 0.21 -27.06
CA ARG A 96 -1.92 -1.17 -26.53
C ARG A 96 -1.50 -2.15 -27.63
N GLY A 97 -0.95 -3.29 -27.21
CA GLY A 97 -0.46 -4.33 -28.12
C GLY A 97 0.90 -4.04 -28.78
N ARG A 98 1.52 -2.88 -28.54
CA ARG A 98 2.82 -2.48 -29.09
C ARG A 98 4.01 -2.83 -28.18
N GLY A 99 3.79 -3.57 -27.09
CA GLY A 99 4.86 -3.99 -26.17
C GLY A 99 5.38 -2.91 -25.23
N LEU A 100 4.78 -1.71 -25.16
CA LEU A 100 5.27 -0.57 -24.40
C LEU A 100 5.43 -0.89 -22.92
N PHE A 101 4.44 -1.57 -22.30
CA PHE A 101 4.55 -2.03 -20.91
C PHE A 101 5.84 -2.82 -20.67
N LYS A 102 6.09 -3.82 -21.51
CA LYS A 102 7.29 -4.66 -21.40
C LYS A 102 8.55 -3.84 -21.55
N THR A 103 8.60 -2.95 -22.55
CA THR A 103 9.77 -2.12 -22.83
C THR A 103 10.11 -1.21 -21.67
N LEU A 104 9.14 -0.41 -21.20
CA LEU A 104 9.32 0.55 -20.09
C LEU A 104 9.72 -0.15 -18.78
N ALA A 105 9.00 -1.22 -18.42
CA ALA A 105 9.30 -1.95 -17.21
C ALA A 105 10.65 -2.68 -17.27
N THR A 106 11.04 -3.25 -18.43
CA THR A 106 12.32 -3.93 -18.57
C THR A 106 13.49 -2.96 -18.41
N GLU A 107 13.35 -1.73 -18.91
CA GLU A 107 14.38 -0.69 -18.76
C GLU A 107 14.57 -0.32 -17.28
N ILE A 108 13.49 0.02 -16.57
CA ILE A 108 13.56 0.31 -15.13
C ILE A 108 14.13 -0.89 -14.35
N HIS A 109 13.66 -2.10 -14.64
CA HIS A 109 14.15 -3.29 -13.94
C HIS A 109 15.65 -3.53 -14.17
N LYS A 110 16.13 -3.31 -15.39
CA LYS A 110 17.55 -3.44 -15.71
C LYS A 110 18.38 -2.40 -14.97
N ASP A 111 17.93 -1.16 -14.95
CA ASP A 111 18.60 -0.07 -14.26
C ASP A 111 18.59 -0.30 -12.74
N MET A 112 17.40 -0.49 -12.14
CA MET A 112 17.24 -0.65 -10.70
C MET A 112 18.02 -1.85 -10.13
N LEU A 113 17.90 -3.03 -10.73
CA LEU A 113 18.56 -4.25 -10.25
C LEU A 113 20.06 -4.32 -10.57
N SER A 114 20.59 -3.35 -11.32
CA SER A 114 22.04 -3.17 -11.51
C SER A 114 22.67 -2.25 -10.46
N HIS A 115 21.87 -1.49 -9.71
CA HIS A 115 22.27 -0.50 -8.72
C HIS A 115 21.51 -0.74 -7.43
N GLU A 116 22.14 -0.98 -6.33
CA GLU A 116 21.63 -0.96 -4.94
C GLU A 116 20.19 -1.51 -4.63
N ILE A 117 19.40 -1.88 -5.65
CA ILE A 117 18.04 -2.40 -5.46
C ILE A 117 18.08 -3.93 -5.46
N GLU A 118 17.78 -4.54 -4.33
CA GLU A 118 17.79 -5.99 -4.17
C GLU A 118 16.50 -6.65 -4.71
N VAL A 119 15.38 -5.93 -4.65
CA VAL A 119 14.09 -6.46 -5.05
C VAL A 119 13.17 -5.39 -5.65
N ILE A 120 12.51 -5.73 -6.76
CA ILE A 120 11.36 -4.98 -7.24
C ILE A 120 10.11 -5.81 -6.89
N TYR A 121 9.12 -5.19 -6.25
CA TYR A 121 7.91 -5.85 -5.78
C TYR A 121 6.68 -5.00 -6.05
N GLY A 122 5.51 -5.59 -5.90
CA GLY A 122 4.24 -4.86 -6.05
C GLY A 122 3.04 -5.76 -5.81
N VAL A 123 1.88 -5.15 -5.91
CA VAL A 123 0.59 -5.82 -5.69
C VAL A 123 -0.27 -5.69 -6.96
N PRO A 124 0.09 -6.40 -8.06
CA PRO A 124 -0.68 -6.34 -9.28
C PRO A 124 -2.09 -6.90 -9.09
N ASN A 125 -3.06 -6.27 -9.75
CA ASN A 125 -4.42 -6.77 -9.85
C ASN A 125 -4.53 -7.86 -10.94
N GLY A 126 -5.69 -8.53 -11.00
CA GLY A 126 -5.91 -9.63 -11.95
C GLY A 126 -5.68 -9.27 -13.43
N LEU A 127 -5.78 -7.98 -13.81
CA LEU A 127 -5.55 -7.54 -15.20
C LEU A 127 -4.05 -7.43 -15.52
N SER A 128 -3.23 -7.00 -14.56
CA SER A 128 -1.79 -6.80 -14.75
C SER A 128 -0.97 -8.04 -14.37
N TYR A 129 -1.48 -8.92 -13.51
CA TYR A 129 -0.83 -10.12 -13.00
C TYR A 129 -0.10 -10.93 -14.09
N GLN A 130 -0.82 -11.30 -15.17
CA GLN A 130 -0.25 -12.10 -16.25
C GLN A 130 0.89 -11.37 -16.98
N GLY A 131 0.80 -10.05 -17.09
CA GLY A 131 1.82 -9.23 -17.72
C GLY A 131 3.14 -9.26 -16.94
N PHE A 132 3.07 -9.10 -15.62
CA PHE A 132 4.22 -9.16 -14.74
C PHE A 132 4.88 -10.54 -14.76
N GLN A 133 4.08 -11.60 -14.64
CA GLN A 133 4.59 -12.98 -14.67
C GLN A 133 5.22 -13.33 -16.02
N LYS A 134 4.48 -13.13 -17.11
CA LYS A 134 4.86 -13.62 -18.46
C LYS A 134 5.97 -12.79 -19.10
N TYR A 135 5.96 -11.46 -18.91
CA TYR A 135 6.86 -10.56 -19.64
C TYR A 135 8.01 -10.01 -18.81
N LEU A 136 7.86 -9.98 -17.49
CA LEU A 136 8.84 -9.38 -16.60
C LEU A 136 9.52 -10.39 -15.66
N ASN A 137 9.20 -11.69 -15.79
CA ASN A 137 9.76 -12.77 -14.96
C ASN A 137 9.54 -12.54 -13.45
N TRP A 138 8.37 -12.04 -13.07
CA TRP A 138 8.03 -11.91 -11.67
C TRP A 138 7.61 -13.24 -11.07
N SER A 139 8.09 -13.51 -9.86
CA SER A 139 7.55 -14.57 -9.01
C SER A 139 6.29 -14.06 -8.34
N MET A 140 5.18 -14.73 -8.60
CA MET A 140 3.89 -14.37 -8.03
C MET A 140 3.60 -15.28 -6.85
N LEU A 141 3.26 -14.68 -5.71
CA LEU A 141 2.86 -15.38 -4.50
C LEU A 141 1.34 -15.56 -4.46
N ASP A 142 0.86 -16.33 -3.49
CA ASP A 142 -0.57 -16.52 -3.27
C ASP A 142 -1.30 -15.18 -3.04
N PRO A 143 -2.63 -15.12 -3.21
CA PRO A 143 -3.40 -13.93 -2.92
C PRO A 143 -3.16 -13.42 -1.49
N LEU A 144 -3.06 -12.08 -1.35
CA LEU A 144 -2.85 -11.48 -0.02
C LEU A 144 -3.93 -11.91 0.96
N PRO A 145 -3.55 -12.37 2.17
CA PRO A 145 -4.50 -12.84 3.16
C PRO A 145 -5.31 -11.68 3.74
N MET A 146 -6.56 -11.57 3.32
CA MET A 146 -7.52 -10.58 3.80
C MET A 146 -8.33 -11.15 4.96
N LEU A 147 -8.40 -10.40 6.05
CA LEU A 147 -9.26 -10.67 7.18
C LEU A 147 -10.34 -9.59 7.27
N ALA A 148 -11.54 -10.01 7.68
CA ALA A 148 -12.68 -9.13 7.81
C ALA A 148 -13.38 -9.33 9.14
N ARG A 149 -13.91 -8.23 9.69
CA ARG A 149 -14.78 -8.25 10.86
C ARG A 149 -16.07 -7.48 10.56
N PRO A 150 -17.21 -8.18 10.37
CA PRO A 150 -18.52 -7.53 10.24
C PRO A 150 -18.87 -6.77 11.54
N ILE A 151 -19.47 -5.60 11.40
CA ILE A 151 -19.95 -4.79 12.51
C ILE A 151 -21.46 -5.07 12.74
N GLY A 152 -21.73 -6.13 13.49
CA GLY A 152 -23.09 -6.57 13.74
C GLY A 152 -23.82 -7.00 12.46
N LEU A 153 -25.15 -6.79 12.41
CA LEU A 153 -25.97 -7.11 11.24
C LEU A 153 -25.98 -6.03 10.16
N ARG A 154 -25.31 -4.88 10.39
CA ARG A 154 -25.33 -3.73 9.47
C ARG A 154 -24.88 -4.12 8.07
N TYR A 155 -23.77 -4.85 7.99
CA TYR A 155 -23.21 -5.30 6.71
C TYR A 155 -24.20 -6.16 5.90
N LEU A 156 -24.90 -7.09 6.56
CA LEU A 156 -25.92 -7.93 5.91
C LEU A 156 -27.11 -7.12 5.40
N LEU A 157 -27.54 -6.10 6.15
CA LEU A 157 -28.63 -5.21 5.74
C LEU A 157 -28.25 -4.36 4.52
N VAL A 158 -26.99 -3.94 4.42
CA VAL A 158 -26.50 -3.21 3.24
C VAL A 158 -26.42 -4.14 2.03
N LEU A 159 -25.89 -5.35 2.19
CA LEU A 159 -25.85 -6.36 1.12
C LEU A 159 -27.25 -6.70 0.60
N ALA A 160 -28.23 -6.81 1.49
CA ALA A 160 -29.64 -7.04 1.14
C ALA A 160 -30.35 -5.78 0.58
N LYS A 161 -29.64 -4.67 0.39
CA LYS A 161 -30.18 -3.35 -0.02
C LYS A 161 -31.28 -2.80 0.90
N LEU A 162 -31.39 -3.30 2.12
CA LEU A 162 -32.36 -2.88 3.13
C LEU A 162 -31.89 -1.65 3.91
N ARG A 163 -30.63 -1.25 3.76
CA ARG A 163 -30.03 -0.11 4.41
C ARG A 163 -29.01 0.58 3.49
N ARG A 164 -28.90 1.91 3.62
CA ARG A 164 -27.78 2.69 3.08
C ARG A 164 -26.88 3.11 4.24
N SER A 165 -25.58 2.94 4.07
CA SER A 165 -24.60 3.38 5.05
C SER A 165 -24.35 4.87 4.95
N LYS A 166 -24.00 5.48 6.09
CA LYS A 166 -23.56 6.87 6.21
C LYS A 166 -22.30 6.89 7.06
N LEU A 167 -21.40 7.79 6.72
CA LEU A 167 -20.23 8.10 7.53
C LEU A 167 -20.64 9.21 8.53
N GLU A 168 -20.51 8.89 9.82
CA GLU A 168 -20.80 9.85 10.89
C GLU A 168 -19.50 10.61 11.27
N PRO A 169 -19.60 11.88 11.70
CA PRO A 169 -18.45 12.64 12.19
C PRO A 169 -17.78 11.96 13.37
N THR A 170 -16.54 12.31 13.62
CA THR A 170 -15.80 11.80 14.77
C THR A 170 -16.44 12.30 16.06
N SER A 171 -16.94 11.40 16.90
CA SER A 171 -17.40 11.69 18.25
C SER A 171 -16.29 11.46 19.29
N GLY A 172 -15.03 11.79 18.93
CA GLY A 172 -13.84 11.42 19.67
C GLY A 172 -13.80 11.90 21.10
N GLY A 173 -14.19 11.02 22.03
CA GLY A 173 -13.84 11.13 23.43
C GLY A 173 -12.55 10.32 23.71
N PRO A 174 -11.77 10.67 24.76
CA PRO A 174 -10.56 9.94 25.09
C PRO A 174 -10.88 8.47 25.38
N SER A 175 -10.19 7.58 24.67
CA SER A 175 -10.24 6.14 24.93
C SER A 175 -9.29 5.78 26.05
N ARG A 176 -9.71 4.89 26.96
CA ARG A 176 -8.83 4.36 28.03
C ARG A 176 -7.59 3.63 27.48
N PHE A 177 -7.61 3.21 26.23
CA PHE A 177 -6.59 2.35 25.60
C PHE A 177 -5.94 2.98 24.37
N GLY A 178 -5.94 4.31 24.28
CA GLY A 178 -5.24 5.02 23.22
C GLY A 178 -5.74 6.44 23.08
N THR A 179 -4.85 7.31 22.67
CA THR A 179 -5.11 8.72 22.39
C THR A 179 -5.14 8.94 20.91
N HIS A 180 -6.10 9.70 20.45
CA HIS A 180 -6.13 10.24 19.09
C HIS A 180 -5.00 11.26 18.94
N ILE A 181 -4.27 11.17 17.83
CA ILE A 181 -3.16 12.09 17.52
C ILE A 181 -3.31 12.58 16.06
N ASP A 182 -2.78 13.76 15.80
CA ASP A 182 -2.85 14.37 14.46
C ASP A 182 -1.59 14.12 13.65
N GLU A 183 -0.47 13.81 14.32
CA GLU A 183 0.83 13.62 13.69
C GLU A 183 1.48 12.29 14.12
N VAL A 184 2.38 11.80 13.28
CA VAL A 184 3.17 10.60 13.57
C VAL A 184 4.12 10.87 14.74
N PRO A 185 4.15 10.01 15.78
CA PRO A 185 5.07 10.18 16.91
C PRO A 185 6.54 10.06 16.45
N THR A 186 7.41 10.94 16.91
CA THR A 186 8.84 10.95 16.53
C THR A 186 9.59 9.68 17.00
N ASP A 187 9.11 9.04 18.05
CA ASP A 187 9.66 7.78 18.62
C ASP A 187 9.05 6.50 18.00
N VAL A 188 8.28 6.63 16.91
CA VAL A 188 7.70 5.47 16.20
C VAL A 188 8.76 4.55 15.59
N SER A 189 9.92 5.07 15.22
CA SER A 189 11.05 4.28 14.72
C SER A 189 11.58 3.30 15.78
N ASP A 190 11.65 3.75 17.04
CA ASP A 190 12.04 2.90 18.16
C ASP A 190 10.97 1.83 18.45
N LEU A 191 9.68 2.21 18.38
CA LEU A 191 8.59 1.25 18.50
C LEU A 191 8.66 0.20 17.39
N PHE A 192 8.87 0.61 16.14
CA PHE A 192 9.00 -0.32 15.03
C PHE A 192 10.13 -1.34 15.27
N SER A 193 11.30 -0.88 15.69
CA SER A 193 12.45 -1.74 16.02
C SER A 193 12.14 -2.80 17.07
N ARG A 194 11.31 -2.48 18.07
CA ARG A 194 10.86 -3.42 19.11
C ARG A 194 9.71 -4.32 18.67
N SER A 195 9.02 -3.97 17.60
CA SER A 195 7.84 -4.70 17.10
C SER A 195 8.18 -5.87 16.18
N ILE A 196 9.31 -5.78 15.48
CA ILE A 196 9.70 -6.74 14.44
C ILE A 196 10.42 -7.96 15.01
N SER A 197 10.36 -9.07 14.27
CA SER A 197 11.15 -10.28 14.51
C SER A 197 12.43 -10.27 13.67
N ASP A 198 13.40 -11.10 14.04
CA ASP A 198 14.66 -11.28 13.31
C ASP A 198 14.47 -11.74 11.85
N ASN A 199 13.31 -12.33 11.54
CA ASN A 199 12.93 -12.78 10.20
C ASN A 199 11.98 -11.82 9.48
N TYR A 200 11.84 -10.58 9.95
CA TYR A 200 10.96 -9.61 9.31
C TYR A 200 11.36 -9.36 7.86
N THR A 201 10.39 -9.38 6.95
CA THR A 201 10.55 -9.00 5.55
C THR A 201 9.43 -8.01 5.19
N GLY A 202 9.80 -6.81 4.81
CA GLY A 202 8.85 -5.74 4.48
C GLY A 202 9.47 -4.35 4.59
N VAL A 203 8.69 -3.33 4.32
CA VAL A 203 9.12 -1.93 4.40
C VAL A 203 9.36 -1.52 5.85
N ILE A 204 10.43 -0.77 6.09
CA ILE A 204 10.74 -0.19 7.40
C ILE A 204 9.71 0.90 7.70
N ARG A 205 9.05 0.80 8.87
CA ARG A 205 8.03 1.74 9.36
C ARG A 205 8.66 2.78 10.29
N ASP A 206 9.66 3.48 9.81
CA ASP A 206 10.25 4.57 10.59
C ASP A 206 9.45 5.88 10.45
N TYR A 207 9.87 6.89 11.19
CA TYR A 207 9.21 8.18 11.21
C TYR A 207 9.13 8.83 9.82
N GLU A 208 10.24 8.81 9.06
CA GLU A 208 10.31 9.43 7.75
C GLU A 208 9.33 8.80 6.75
N TYR A 209 9.28 7.46 6.70
CA TYR A 209 8.34 6.74 5.86
C TYR A 209 6.89 7.00 6.28
N LEU A 210 6.59 6.87 7.58
CA LEU A 210 5.22 7.02 8.07
C LEU A 210 4.71 8.46 7.96
N ALA A 211 5.56 9.47 8.24
CA ALA A 211 5.20 10.87 8.10
C ALA A 211 4.84 11.20 6.64
N TRP A 212 5.64 10.75 5.67
CA TRP A 212 5.30 10.88 4.26
C TRP A 212 4.04 10.11 3.90
N ARG A 213 3.99 8.82 4.24
CA ARG A 213 2.90 7.92 3.80
C ARG A 213 1.54 8.32 4.35
N LEU A 214 1.49 8.82 5.58
CA LEU A 214 0.25 9.24 6.23
C LEU A 214 -0.15 10.68 5.93
N ASN A 215 0.72 11.46 5.26
CA ASN A 215 0.37 12.77 4.72
C ASN A 215 -0.14 12.71 3.26
N ARG A 216 -0.71 11.56 2.85
CA ARG A 216 -1.27 11.38 1.52
C ARG A 216 -2.42 12.36 1.28
N PRO A 217 -2.37 13.19 0.21
CA PRO A 217 -3.45 14.10 -0.14
C PRO A 217 -4.79 13.37 -0.35
N GLY A 218 -5.84 13.90 0.24
CA GLY A 218 -7.20 13.36 0.14
C GLY A 218 -7.52 12.18 1.06
N ALA A 219 -6.53 11.61 1.76
CA ALA A 219 -6.78 10.58 2.76
C ALA A 219 -7.32 11.17 4.08
N THR A 220 -8.13 10.39 4.80
CA THR A 220 -8.74 10.80 6.08
C THR A 220 -8.32 9.85 7.21
N TYR A 221 -7.03 9.62 7.29
CA TYR A 221 -6.45 8.72 8.28
C TYR A 221 -6.77 9.17 9.71
N GLN A 222 -7.02 8.17 10.57
CA GLN A 222 -7.19 8.37 12.00
C GLN A 222 -6.05 7.67 12.71
N LEU A 223 -5.22 8.45 13.40
CA LEU A 223 -4.01 7.99 14.05
C LEU A 223 -4.24 7.83 15.55
N PHE A 224 -3.69 6.76 16.11
CA PHE A 224 -3.76 6.45 17.53
C PHE A 224 -2.39 6.07 18.07
N GLU A 225 -2.10 6.53 19.27
CA GLU A 225 -0.98 6.04 20.04
C GLU A 225 -1.42 5.49 21.40
N HIS A 226 -0.63 4.60 21.95
CA HIS A 226 -0.73 4.20 23.34
C HIS A 226 0.66 4.15 23.96
N ARG A 227 0.81 4.82 25.11
CA ARG A 227 2.05 4.88 25.86
C ARG A 227 1.89 4.14 27.19
N ASP A 228 2.98 3.57 27.70
CA ASP A 228 3.00 2.97 29.02
C ASP A 228 3.09 4.04 30.12
N GLY A 229 3.16 3.59 31.39
CA GLY A 229 3.24 4.49 32.56
C GLY A 229 4.51 5.34 32.62
N SER A 230 5.54 5.02 31.85
CA SER A 230 6.77 5.80 31.70
C SER A 230 6.74 6.82 30.57
N GLY A 231 5.68 6.82 29.76
CA GLY A 231 5.56 7.63 28.56
C GLY A 231 6.16 7.00 27.30
N LYS A 232 6.66 5.76 27.36
CA LYS A 232 7.20 5.02 26.21
C LYS A 232 6.07 4.65 25.26
N LEU A 233 6.23 4.94 23.96
CA LEU A 233 5.30 4.51 22.92
C LEU A 233 5.34 2.98 22.78
N ILE A 234 4.21 2.31 22.98
CA ILE A 234 4.08 0.86 22.93
C ILE A 234 3.12 0.34 21.86
N VAL A 235 2.22 1.20 21.38
CA VAL A 235 1.36 0.91 20.22
C VAL A 235 1.16 2.16 19.39
N PHE A 236 1.28 2.03 18.08
CA PHE A 236 0.84 3.00 17.08
C PHE A 236 -0.10 2.32 16.10
N ALA A 237 -1.21 2.94 15.75
CA ALA A 237 -2.18 2.35 14.83
C ALA A 237 -2.89 3.41 13.99
N VAL A 238 -3.28 3.00 12.77
CA VAL A 238 -3.95 3.86 11.80
C VAL A 238 -5.11 3.13 11.16
N TYR A 239 -6.26 3.81 11.04
CA TYR A 239 -7.36 3.33 10.20
C TYR A 239 -7.90 4.45 9.31
N GLU A 240 -8.65 4.05 8.30
CA GLU A 240 -9.42 4.93 7.44
C GLU A 240 -10.85 4.40 7.26
N LEU A 241 -11.84 5.29 7.15
CA LEU A 241 -13.22 4.95 6.81
C LEU A 241 -13.53 5.44 5.41
N VAL A 242 -13.93 4.52 4.53
CA VAL A 242 -14.21 4.82 3.12
C VAL A 242 -15.61 4.35 2.74
N MET A 243 -16.38 5.22 2.10
CA MET A 243 -17.66 4.84 1.51
C MET A 243 -17.43 4.16 0.16
N LYS A 244 -17.67 2.86 0.10
CA LYS A 244 -17.42 2.05 -1.11
C LYS A 244 -18.55 1.01 -1.30
N HIS A 245 -19.08 0.91 -2.50
CA HIS A 245 -20.17 -0.03 -2.83
C HIS A 245 -21.41 0.08 -1.94
N GLY A 246 -21.73 1.28 -1.45
CA GLY A 246 -22.86 1.52 -0.54
C GLY A 246 -22.62 1.11 0.91
N CYS A 247 -21.43 0.63 1.26
CA CYS A 247 -20.98 0.30 2.60
C CYS A 247 -19.99 1.34 3.13
N CYS A 248 -20.00 1.54 4.45
CA CYS A 248 -18.90 2.20 5.15
C CYS A 248 -17.88 1.14 5.56
N LEU A 249 -16.73 1.13 4.89
CA LEU A 249 -15.64 0.18 5.13
C LEU A 249 -14.58 0.82 6.00
N GLY A 250 -14.20 0.15 7.09
CA GLY A 250 -13.04 0.51 7.90
C GLY A 250 -11.83 -0.30 7.41
N TYR A 251 -10.78 0.40 6.99
CA TYR A 251 -9.52 -0.20 6.63
C TYR A 251 -8.52 -0.01 7.78
N LEU A 252 -8.04 -1.11 8.34
CA LEU A 252 -6.90 -1.06 9.25
C LEU A 252 -5.64 -0.88 8.42
N MET A 253 -5.19 0.38 8.33
CA MET A 253 -4.07 0.77 7.48
C MET A 253 -2.75 0.24 8.02
N GLU A 254 -2.51 0.41 9.33
CA GLU A 254 -1.32 -0.09 10.00
C GLU A 254 -1.57 -0.31 11.49
N ILE A 255 -0.87 -1.24 12.10
CA ILE A 255 -0.73 -1.36 13.55
C ILE A 255 0.65 -1.90 13.93
N ILE A 256 1.40 -1.10 14.67
CA ILE A 256 2.74 -1.41 15.18
C ILE A 256 2.62 -1.58 16.70
N VAL A 257 3.03 -2.74 17.21
CA VAL A 257 2.89 -3.09 18.61
C VAL A 257 4.22 -3.60 19.14
N ASP A 258 4.70 -3.02 20.23
CA ASP A 258 5.84 -3.55 20.96
C ASP A 258 5.55 -5.00 21.39
N ARG A 259 6.47 -5.91 21.11
CA ARG A 259 6.27 -7.38 21.29
C ARG A 259 5.96 -7.77 22.73
N GLU A 260 6.39 -6.96 23.71
CA GLU A 260 6.11 -7.18 25.12
C GLU A 260 4.70 -6.72 25.52
N TYR A 261 4.01 -5.94 24.66
CA TYR A 261 2.73 -5.29 24.96
C TYR A 261 1.58 -5.73 24.04
N GLU A 262 1.55 -6.99 23.58
CA GLU A 262 0.47 -7.51 22.71
C GLU A 262 -0.94 -7.28 23.27
N ILE A 263 -1.09 -7.32 24.60
CA ILE A 263 -2.38 -7.04 25.28
C ILE A 263 -2.82 -5.60 25.06
N ALA A 264 -1.89 -4.64 25.14
CA ALA A 264 -2.16 -3.23 24.86
C ALA A 264 -2.60 -3.03 23.40
N GLY A 265 -1.90 -3.66 22.46
CA GLY A 265 -2.28 -3.66 21.05
C GLY A 265 -3.70 -4.22 20.80
N LYS A 266 -4.06 -5.32 21.45
CA LYS A 266 -5.41 -5.89 21.39
C LYS A 266 -6.48 -4.94 21.95
N ASN A 267 -6.18 -4.26 23.05
CA ASN A 267 -7.11 -3.34 23.68
C ASN A 267 -7.31 -2.08 22.84
N LEU A 268 -6.22 -1.52 22.26
CA LEU A 268 -6.31 -0.41 21.32
C LEU A 268 -7.15 -0.79 20.09
N LEU A 269 -6.88 -1.94 19.47
CA LEU A 269 -7.65 -2.42 18.31
C LEU A 269 -9.14 -2.54 18.62
N LYS A 270 -9.51 -3.03 19.82
CA LYS A 270 -10.92 -3.08 20.23
C LYS A 270 -11.55 -1.69 20.37
N SER A 271 -10.80 -0.70 20.91
CA SER A 271 -11.23 0.69 21.00
C SER A 271 -11.45 1.29 19.61
N MET A 272 -10.52 1.10 18.69
CA MET A 272 -10.62 1.56 17.32
C MET A 272 -11.85 0.96 16.62
N ILE A 273 -12.10 -0.35 16.79
CA ILE A 273 -13.28 -1.01 16.22
C ILE A 273 -14.58 -0.45 16.80
N LYS A 274 -14.61 -0.14 18.11
CA LYS A 274 -15.76 0.51 18.73
C LYS A 274 -16.01 1.90 18.15
N GLU A 275 -14.95 2.65 17.92
CA GLU A 275 -15.02 3.98 17.30
C GLU A 275 -15.47 3.88 15.83
N MET A 276 -14.85 3.03 15.00
CA MET A 276 -15.30 2.79 13.64
C MET A 276 -16.80 2.43 13.58
N ARG A 277 -17.26 1.61 14.54
CA ARG A 277 -18.68 1.27 14.66
C ARG A 277 -19.56 2.49 14.96
N SER A 278 -19.15 3.36 15.88
CA SER A 278 -19.92 4.58 16.20
C SER A 278 -19.97 5.55 15.03
N ARG A 279 -18.94 5.57 14.19
CA ARG A 279 -18.85 6.36 12.97
C ARG A 279 -19.54 5.73 11.75
N GLY A 280 -20.21 4.60 11.93
CA GLY A 280 -21.05 4.01 10.89
C GLY A 280 -20.42 2.86 10.11
N ALA A 281 -19.22 2.38 10.47
CA ALA A 281 -18.60 1.24 9.78
C ALA A 281 -19.50 0.01 9.77
N ASP A 282 -19.60 -0.66 8.63
CA ASP A 282 -20.34 -1.90 8.43
C ASP A 282 -19.42 -3.11 8.50
N LEU A 283 -18.19 -2.95 8.03
CA LEU A 283 -17.17 -3.98 7.92
C LEU A 283 -15.80 -3.38 8.19
N VAL A 284 -14.94 -4.06 8.94
CA VAL A 284 -13.54 -3.69 9.10
C VAL A 284 -12.66 -4.73 8.39
N LEU A 285 -11.71 -4.26 7.60
CA LEU A 285 -10.80 -5.06 6.81
C LEU A 285 -9.36 -4.88 7.29
N GLY A 286 -8.56 -5.93 7.22
CA GLY A 286 -7.14 -5.89 7.50
C GLY A 286 -6.38 -6.91 6.65
N TRP A 287 -5.17 -6.58 6.25
CA TRP A 287 -4.21 -7.53 5.68
C TRP A 287 -3.23 -7.98 6.75
N ALA A 288 -2.97 -9.27 6.80
CA ALA A 288 -1.98 -9.79 7.74
C ALA A 288 -1.47 -11.15 7.29
N SER A 289 -0.16 -11.25 7.09
CA SER A 289 0.51 -12.53 6.76
C SER A 289 0.33 -13.57 7.86
N ALA A 290 0.44 -14.84 7.47
CA ALA A 290 0.08 -15.98 8.33
C ALA A 290 0.85 -16.01 9.66
N SER A 291 2.12 -15.61 9.67
CA SER A 291 3.01 -15.64 10.84
C SER A 291 3.07 -14.34 11.64
N SER A 292 2.36 -13.27 11.20
CA SER A 292 2.49 -11.94 11.81
C SER A 292 1.80 -11.82 13.18
N THR A 293 2.37 -11.00 14.07
CA THR A 293 1.71 -10.56 15.32
C THR A 293 0.36 -9.92 15.03
N LEU A 294 0.29 -9.13 13.96
CA LEU A 294 -0.96 -8.50 13.51
C LEU A 294 -2.05 -9.55 13.25
N ARG A 295 -1.74 -10.67 12.59
CA ARG A 295 -2.75 -11.72 12.37
C ARG A 295 -3.26 -12.32 13.68
N ARG A 296 -2.39 -12.54 14.68
CA ARG A 296 -2.83 -13.00 16.00
C ARG A 296 -3.76 -12.00 16.68
N LEU A 297 -3.43 -10.71 16.62
CA LEU A 297 -4.27 -9.62 17.15
C LEU A 297 -5.64 -9.57 16.46
N LEU A 298 -5.67 -9.62 15.13
CA LEU A 298 -6.90 -9.63 14.35
C LEU A 298 -7.77 -10.83 14.68
N LYS A 299 -7.22 -12.05 14.66
CA LYS A 299 -7.94 -13.28 15.00
C LYS A 299 -8.50 -13.24 16.43
N SER A 300 -7.70 -12.78 17.41
CA SER A 300 -8.16 -12.63 18.79
C SER A 300 -9.22 -11.52 18.97
N SER A 301 -9.42 -10.70 17.97
CA SER A 301 -10.41 -9.63 17.90
C SER A 301 -11.57 -9.96 16.95
N TRP A 302 -11.82 -11.23 16.71
CA TRP A 302 -12.95 -11.76 15.92
C TRP A 302 -12.91 -11.40 14.42
N PHE A 303 -11.73 -11.16 13.86
CA PHE A 303 -11.58 -11.14 12.42
C PHE A 303 -11.56 -12.56 11.87
N VAL A 304 -12.28 -12.79 10.80
CA VAL A 304 -12.31 -14.06 10.06
C VAL A 304 -11.62 -13.89 8.71
N SER A 305 -11.09 -14.98 8.14
CA SER A 305 -10.55 -14.94 6.78
C SER A 305 -11.67 -14.61 5.81
N PHE A 306 -11.46 -13.58 4.99
CA PHE A 306 -12.45 -13.17 3.99
C PHE A 306 -12.35 -14.10 2.78
N PRO A 307 -13.44 -14.79 2.40
CA PRO A 307 -13.43 -15.74 1.30
C PRO A 307 -13.00 -15.10 -0.02
N GLU A 308 -12.09 -15.73 -0.76
CA GLU A 308 -11.56 -15.19 -2.03
C GLU A 308 -12.67 -14.87 -3.03
N LYS A 309 -13.64 -15.77 -3.16
CA LYS A 309 -14.80 -15.61 -4.07
C LYS A 309 -15.66 -14.37 -3.80
N LEU A 310 -15.55 -13.78 -2.60
CA LEU A 310 -16.32 -12.61 -2.19
C LEU A 310 -15.47 -11.32 -2.21
N ARG A 311 -14.18 -11.43 -2.53
CA ARG A 311 -13.29 -10.25 -2.61
C ARG A 311 -13.63 -9.47 -3.88
N PRO A 312 -13.79 -8.14 -3.78
CA PRO A 312 -14.05 -7.30 -4.94
C PRO A 312 -12.86 -7.24 -5.91
N ILE A 313 -11.65 -7.45 -5.40
CA ILE A 313 -10.40 -7.49 -6.16
C ILE A 313 -9.51 -8.58 -5.58
N GLU A 314 -8.94 -9.40 -6.44
CA GLU A 314 -7.89 -10.34 -6.10
C GLU A 314 -6.54 -9.64 -6.28
N LEU A 315 -5.77 -9.57 -5.20
CA LEU A 315 -4.47 -8.91 -5.16
C LEU A 315 -3.40 -9.93 -4.79
N HIS A 316 -2.39 -10.03 -5.62
CA HIS A 316 -1.25 -10.90 -5.42
C HIS A 316 -0.01 -10.08 -5.08
N LEU A 317 0.79 -10.55 -4.15
CA LEU A 317 2.14 -10.04 -4.01
C LEU A 317 3.00 -10.68 -5.08
N GLY A 318 3.66 -9.85 -5.87
CA GLY A 318 4.65 -10.30 -6.85
C GLY A 318 5.98 -9.61 -6.61
N TYR A 319 7.06 -10.27 -6.98
CA TYR A 319 8.39 -9.68 -6.87
C TYR A 319 9.35 -10.21 -7.92
N ARG A 320 10.44 -9.48 -8.14
CA ARG A 320 11.60 -9.90 -8.91
C ARG A 320 12.88 -9.52 -8.16
N ALA A 321 13.77 -10.48 -7.98
CA ALA A 321 15.12 -10.29 -7.45
C ALA A 321 16.11 -11.02 -8.36
N ASN A 322 17.30 -10.45 -8.58
CA ASN A 322 18.34 -11.08 -9.40
C ASN A 322 19.23 -12.01 -8.56
N ASP A 323 19.46 -11.67 -7.29
CA ASP A 323 20.24 -12.51 -6.38
C ASP A 323 19.44 -13.77 -6.00
N PRO A 324 19.99 -15.00 -6.24
CA PRO A 324 19.30 -16.25 -5.91
C PRO A 324 19.01 -16.41 -4.42
N VAL A 325 19.86 -15.90 -3.53
CA VAL A 325 19.68 -16.00 -2.07
C VAL A 325 18.53 -15.13 -1.62
N ILE A 326 18.45 -13.89 -2.15
CA ILE A 326 17.34 -12.99 -1.91
C ILE A 326 16.05 -13.59 -2.49
N HIS A 327 16.10 -14.06 -3.74
CA HIS A 327 14.95 -14.71 -4.37
C HIS A 327 14.38 -15.84 -3.51
N GLN A 328 15.25 -16.78 -3.08
CA GLN A 328 14.84 -17.90 -2.22
C GLN A 328 14.25 -17.44 -0.88
N SER A 329 14.74 -16.32 -0.35
CA SER A 329 14.26 -15.73 0.90
C SER A 329 12.85 -15.16 0.79
N LEU A 330 12.45 -14.71 -0.39
CA LEU A 330 11.19 -14.03 -0.66
C LEU A 330 10.06 -14.96 -1.09
N LEU A 331 10.35 -16.23 -1.42
CA LEU A 331 9.34 -17.21 -1.86
C LEU A 331 8.28 -17.51 -0.80
N ASN A 332 8.61 -17.37 0.47
CA ASN A 332 7.67 -17.63 1.55
C ASN A 332 6.84 -16.39 1.87
N GLN A 333 5.62 -16.32 1.34
CA GLN A 333 4.69 -15.22 1.58
C GLN A 333 4.41 -14.96 3.08
N SER A 334 4.47 -15.99 3.91
CA SER A 334 4.18 -15.83 5.34
C SER A 334 5.18 -14.93 6.07
N LEU A 335 6.38 -14.74 5.53
CA LEU A 335 7.41 -13.86 6.09
C LEU A 335 7.22 -12.39 5.70
N TRP A 336 6.48 -12.11 4.61
CA TRP A 336 6.23 -10.73 4.20
C TRP A 336 5.27 -10.04 5.16
N SER A 337 5.69 -8.90 5.66
CA SER A 337 4.84 -8.01 6.44
C SER A 337 4.28 -6.93 5.52
N ILE A 338 3.00 -7.06 5.19
CA ILE A 338 2.27 -6.17 4.30
C ILE A 338 1.02 -5.68 5.00
N SER A 339 0.78 -4.38 4.92
CA SER A 339 -0.42 -3.71 5.40
C SER A 339 -1.09 -2.93 4.28
N TYR A 340 -2.24 -2.32 4.54
CA TYR A 340 -2.89 -1.44 3.56
C TYR A 340 -2.06 -0.19 3.23
N LEU A 341 -1.11 0.22 4.09
CA LEU A 341 -0.16 1.29 3.75
C LEU A 341 0.77 0.94 2.59
N ASP A 342 1.00 -0.35 2.30
CA ASP A 342 1.84 -0.79 1.18
C ASP A 342 1.09 -0.79 -0.16
N SER A 343 -0.13 -0.33 -0.19
CA SER A 343 -0.97 -0.29 -1.39
C SER A 343 -1.69 1.04 -1.53
N ASP A 344 -2.01 1.39 -2.76
CA ASP A 344 -2.82 2.55 -3.16
C ASP A 344 -4.26 2.15 -3.55
N THR A 345 -4.69 0.95 -3.16
CA THR A 345 -6.04 0.44 -3.46
C THR A 345 -7.14 1.02 -2.58
N VAL A 346 -6.79 1.76 -1.52
CA VAL A 346 -7.70 2.44 -0.60
C VAL A 346 -7.57 3.92 -0.73
#